data_c724b034dedfe0781c751ef83c6c8eba
#
_entry.id   c724b034dedfe0781c751ef83c6c8eba
#
_cell.length_a   1.000
_cell.length_b   1.000
_cell.length_c   1.000
_cell.angle_alpha   90.00
_cell.angle_beta   90.00
_cell.angle_gamma   90.00
#
_symmetry.space_group_name_H-M   'P 1'
#
loop_
_entity.id
_entity.type
_entity.pdbx_description
1 polymer ?
#
loop_
_entity_poly.entity_id
_entity_poly.type
_entity_poly.pdbx_seq_one_letter_code
_entity_poly.pdbx_strand_id
1 'polypeptide(L)'
;MSKPSIAIAGAGILGLWQAYTHARAGYRVRLVEQSGEPFVRSSSRWAAAMIAPECEAEGAPALVRDLGRESIALWQSAYPGTVVNGTLVVAPARDAADLLRFARMTERHEAVTAQAIAALEPELSGRFDRGLFFPGEAHVAASQALTHLLDKVRALGTITEFGHPFERRGEDIVIDCRGLGAQSDLPSLRGVRGERVLVQSRDVTLSRPVRLLHPRQPIYVVPQGDGRYVVGASVIEREDDDPMTLKSALDLLGSAYALHPAFGEASV
;
A
#
# COMPACT_ATOMS: atom_id res chain seq x y z
N MET A 1 -15.49 31.77 18.45
CA MET A 1 -16.44 30.67 18.18
C MET A 1 -15.68 29.36 18.31
N SER A 2 -16.24 28.36 18.98
CA SER A 2 -15.64 27.02 19.02
C SER A 2 -15.69 26.39 17.62
N LYS A 3 -14.64 25.66 17.24
CA LYS A 3 -14.65 24.91 15.96
C LYS A 3 -15.73 23.83 15.97
N PRO A 4 -16.31 23.49 14.80
CA PRO A 4 -17.27 22.39 14.68
C PRO A 4 -16.70 21.06 15.24
N SER A 5 -17.58 20.22 15.73
CA SER A 5 -17.25 18.85 16.13
C SER A 5 -17.36 17.90 14.94
N ILE A 6 -16.46 16.94 14.84
CA ILE A 6 -16.37 16.00 13.71
C ILE A 6 -16.41 14.57 14.24
N ALA A 7 -17.33 13.76 13.70
CA ALA A 7 -17.31 12.33 13.86
C ALA A 7 -16.81 11.65 12.58
N ILE A 8 -15.95 10.66 12.74
CA ILE A 8 -15.37 9.87 11.64
C ILE A 8 -15.73 8.42 11.85
N ALA A 9 -16.40 7.82 10.87
CA ALA A 9 -16.78 6.43 10.86
C ALA A 9 -15.74 5.58 10.08
N GLY A 10 -15.11 4.63 10.75
CA GLY A 10 -14.07 3.75 10.21
C GLY A 10 -12.65 4.24 10.51
N ALA A 11 -11.85 3.37 11.14
CA ALA A 11 -10.46 3.66 11.53
C ALA A 11 -9.42 3.02 10.58
N GLY A 12 -9.76 2.81 9.32
CA GLY A 12 -8.80 2.50 8.27
C GLY A 12 -7.93 3.71 7.93
N ILE A 13 -7.09 3.60 6.90
CA ILE A 13 -6.15 4.66 6.51
C ILE A 13 -6.84 6.00 6.23
N LEU A 14 -8.00 5.99 5.58
CA LEU A 14 -8.75 7.22 5.31
C LEU A 14 -9.22 7.88 6.60
N GLY A 15 -9.83 7.12 7.51
CA GLY A 15 -10.32 7.66 8.78
C GLY A 15 -9.20 8.19 9.67
N LEU A 16 -8.06 7.50 9.72
CA LEU A 16 -6.89 7.96 10.46
C LEU A 16 -6.33 9.28 9.91
N TRP A 17 -6.21 9.41 8.59
CA TRP A 17 -5.74 10.66 7.98
C TRP A 17 -6.73 11.81 8.19
N GLN A 18 -8.04 11.56 8.07
CA GLN A 18 -9.05 12.57 8.39
C GLN A 18 -8.97 12.99 9.86
N ALA A 19 -8.89 12.01 10.79
CA ALA A 19 -8.75 12.29 12.21
C ALA A 19 -7.49 13.11 12.51
N TYR A 20 -6.35 12.70 11.96
CA TYR A 20 -5.07 13.38 12.15
C TYR A 20 -5.10 14.82 11.63
N THR A 21 -5.60 15.02 10.41
CA THR A 21 -5.65 16.33 9.77
C THR A 21 -6.57 17.30 10.53
N HIS A 22 -7.76 16.85 10.89
CA HIS A 22 -8.72 17.70 11.58
C HIS A 22 -8.32 17.97 13.04
N ALA A 23 -7.81 16.97 13.75
CA ALA A 23 -7.32 17.16 15.12
C ALA A 23 -6.14 18.14 15.16
N ARG A 24 -5.16 18.03 14.24
CA ARG A 24 -4.07 19.02 14.11
C ARG A 24 -4.57 20.42 13.82
N ALA A 25 -5.66 20.54 13.06
CA ALA A 25 -6.29 21.82 12.80
C ALA A 25 -7.12 22.33 14.02
N GLY A 26 -7.16 21.60 15.13
CA GLY A 26 -7.82 21.98 16.39
C GLY A 26 -9.34 21.77 16.39
N TYR A 27 -9.85 20.87 15.55
CA TYR A 27 -11.23 20.40 15.65
C TYR A 27 -11.38 19.37 16.78
N ARG A 28 -12.57 19.29 17.37
CA ARG A 28 -12.92 18.18 18.27
C ARG A 28 -13.31 16.99 17.42
N VAL A 29 -12.50 15.91 17.46
CA VAL A 29 -12.66 14.74 16.62
C VAL A 29 -13.03 13.52 17.46
N ARG A 30 -14.01 12.75 17.02
CA ARG A 30 -14.33 11.40 17.49
C ARG A 30 -14.20 10.41 16.33
N LEU A 31 -13.35 9.39 16.51
CA LEU A 31 -13.10 8.32 15.55
C LEU A 31 -13.74 7.03 16.07
N VAL A 32 -14.61 6.41 15.29
CA VAL A 32 -15.37 5.21 15.67
C VAL A 32 -15.05 4.07 14.73
N GLU A 33 -14.74 2.91 15.28
CA GLU A 33 -14.47 1.67 14.54
C GLU A 33 -15.31 0.53 15.11
N GLN A 34 -16.03 -0.18 14.24
CA GLN A 34 -16.91 -1.27 14.65
C GLN A 34 -16.15 -2.51 15.17
N SER A 35 -14.90 -2.71 14.74
CA SER A 35 -14.05 -3.81 15.22
C SER A 35 -13.53 -3.50 16.61
N GLY A 36 -13.54 -4.50 17.51
CA GLY A 36 -13.02 -4.35 18.86
C GLY A 36 -11.51 -4.17 18.92
N GLU A 37 -10.80 -4.67 17.90
CA GLU A 37 -9.35 -4.50 17.78
C GLU A 37 -9.02 -3.59 16.58
N PRO A 38 -8.00 -2.71 16.73
CA PRO A 38 -7.57 -1.84 15.64
C PRO A 38 -7.17 -2.63 14.40
N PHE A 39 -7.69 -2.20 13.25
CA PHE A 39 -7.31 -2.64 11.91
C PHE A 39 -7.63 -4.10 11.55
N VAL A 40 -8.17 -4.93 12.45
CA VAL A 40 -8.39 -6.36 12.19
C VAL A 40 -9.23 -6.63 10.94
N ARG A 41 -10.20 -5.77 10.65
CA ARG A 41 -11.06 -5.84 9.45
C ARG A 41 -10.72 -4.80 8.39
N SER A 42 -9.69 -4.00 8.59
CA SER A 42 -9.30 -2.96 7.63
C SER A 42 -8.46 -3.54 6.50
N SER A 43 -8.88 -3.32 5.26
CA SER A 43 -8.06 -3.65 4.08
C SER A 43 -6.71 -2.91 4.09
N SER A 44 -6.62 -1.76 4.76
CA SER A 44 -5.38 -0.98 4.88
C SER A 44 -4.26 -1.73 5.61
N ARG A 45 -4.58 -2.59 6.59
CA ARG A 45 -3.60 -3.42 7.31
C ARG A 45 -2.83 -4.35 6.36
N TRP A 46 -3.52 -4.81 5.34
CA TRP A 46 -2.98 -5.80 4.40
C TRP A 46 -2.38 -5.15 3.16
N ALA A 47 -2.33 -3.81 3.09
CA ALA A 47 -1.72 -3.12 1.98
C ALA A 47 -0.21 -3.41 1.92
N ALA A 48 0.34 -3.54 0.71
CA ALA A 48 1.79 -3.52 0.52
C ALA A 48 2.37 -2.14 0.86
N ALA A 49 1.52 -1.13 0.80
CA ALA A 49 1.78 0.24 1.19
C ALA A 49 2.95 0.90 0.43
N MET A 50 2.98 0.65 -0.87
CA MET A 50 3.75 1.48 -1.80
C MET A 50 3.08 2.86 -1.91
N ILE A 51 3.90 3.90 -1.91
CA ILE A 51 3.51 5.26 -2.25
C ILE A 51 4.21 5.56 -3.57
N ALA A 52 3.63 5.02 -4.64
CA ALA A 52 4.27 4.85 -5.93
C ALA A 52 3.46 5.55 -7.05
N PRO A 53 3.29 6.89 -6.98
CA PRO A 53 2.41 7.63 -7.88
C PRO A 53 2.78 7.49 -9.35
N GLU A 54 4.05 7.36 -9.66
CA GLU A 54 4.51 7.25 -11.03
C GLU A 54 4.22 5.86 -11.60
N CYS A 55 4.48 4.81 -10.83
CA CYS A 55 4.15 3.44 -11.22
C CYS A 55 2.64 3.21 -11.38
N GLU A 56 1.82 3.83 -10.53
CA GLU A 56 0.36 3.70 -10.60
C GLU A 56 -0.24 4.44 -11.81
N ALA A 57 0.47 5.41 -12.41
CA ALA A 57 0.04 6.11 -13.63
C ALA A 57 -0.14 5.18 -14.83
N GLU A 58 0.41 3.95 -14.80
CA GLU A 58 0.16 2.93 -15.82
C GLU A 58 -1.34 2.63 -15.99
N GLY A 59 -2.11 2.63 -14.91
CA GLY A 59 -3.53 2.25 -14.95
C GLY A 59 -4.47 3.18 -14.20
N ALA A 60 -3.95 4.14 -13.44
CA ALA A 60 -4.75 5.05 -12.64
C ALA A 60 -4.92 6.41 -13.32
N PRO A 61 -6.01 7.15 -13.02
CA PRO A 61 -6.19 8.51 -13.50
C PRO A 61 -5.06 9.45 -13.03
N ALA A 62 -4.77 10.49 -13.81
CA ALA A 62 -3.73 11.49 -13.51
C ALA A 62 -3.88 12.11 -12.10
N LEU A 63 -5.11 12.28 -11.61
CA LEU A 63 -5.37 12.77 -10.27
C LEU A 63 -4.71 11.90 -9.18
N VAL A 64 -4.72 10.57 -9.33
CA VAL A 64 -4.09 9.64 -8.37
C VAL A 64 -2.59 9.85 -8.35
N ARG A 65 -1.97 10.03 -9.51
CA ARG A 65 -0.54 10.36 -9.62
C ARG A 65 -0.23 11.69 -8.94
N ASP A 66 -0.97 12.74 -9.25
CA ASP A 66 -0.68 14.09 -8.80
C ASP A 66 -0.86 14.24 -7.28
N LEU A 67 -1.96 13.74 -6.73
CA LEU A 67 -2.17 13.68 -5.27
C LEU A 67 -1.19 12.70 -4.59
N GLY A 68 -0.83 11.62 -5.27
CA GLY A 68 0.18 10.67 -4.79
C GLY A 68 1.54 11.31 -4.59
N ARG A 69 1.98 12.19 -5.50
CA ARG A 69 3.22 12.97 -5.36
C ARG A 69 3.20 13.85 -4.10
N GLU A 70 2.08 14.52 -3.85
CA GLU A 70 1.92 15.35 -2.65
C GLU A 70 1.90 14.50 -1.36
N SER A 71 1.33 13.30 -1.44
CA SER A 71 1.18 12.40 -0.29
C SER A 71 2.51 11.94 0.31
N ILE A 72 3.59 11.85 -0.48
CA ILE A 72 4.92 11.44 0.01
C ILE A 72 5.42 12.38 1.11
N ALA A 73 5.36 13.69 0.88
CA ALA A 73 5.76 14.68 1.89
C ALA A 73 4.86 14.64 3.14
N LEU A 74 3.56 14.39 2.96
CA LEU A 74 2.63 14.21 4.07
C LEU A 74 3.01 12.98 4.92
N TRP A 75 3.29 11.85 4.27
CA TRP A 75 3.73 10.64 4.96
C TRP A 75 5.05 10.84 5.70
N GLN A 76 6.06 11.45 5.07
CA GLN A 76 7.33 11.77 5.73
C GLN A 76 7.14 12.64 6.99
N SER A 77 6.21 13.60 6.95
CA SER A 77 5.91 14.46 8.10
C SER A 77 5.13 13.74 9.21
N ALA A 78 4.30 12.78 8.85
CA ALA A 78 3.41 12.08 9.78
C ALA A 78 4.04 10.82 10.37
N TYR A 79 4.84 10.09 9.60
CA TYR A 79 5.39 8.79 10.00
C TYR A 79 6.91 8.71 9.68
N PRO A 80 7.78 8.65 10.72
CA PRO A 80 9.24 8.59 10.54
C PRO A 80 9.73 7.35 9.79
N GLY A 81 8.93 6.26 9.78
CA GLY A 81 9.23 5.03 9.04
C GLY A 81 8.88 5.09 7.55
N THR A 82 8.59 6.28 7.01
CA THR A 82 8.42 6.46 5.56
C THR A 82 9.77 6.41 4.86
N VAL A 83 9.97 5.39 4.04
CA VAL A 83 11.20 5.16 3.29
C VAL A 83 11.04 5.71 1.88
N VAL A 84 11.81 6.76 1.54
CA VAL A 84 11.83 7.36 0.20
C VAL A 84 13.16 6.95 -0.45
N ASN A 85 13.16 5.81 -1.12
CA ASN A 85 14.34 5.26 -1.79
C ASN A 85 14.02 4.70 -3.18
N GLY A 86 12.84 5.02 -3.68
CA GLY A 86 12.39 4.69 -5.02
C GLY A 86 11.79 3.29 -5.16
N THR A 87 11.27 3.05 -6.36
CA THR A 87 10.77 1.74 -6.81
C THR A 87 11.59 1.28 -8.01
N LEU A 88 11.96 0.02 -8.03
CA LEU A 88 12.62 -0.62 -9.17
C LEU A 88 11.60 -1.48 -9.94
N VAL A 89 11.48 -1.24 -11.24
CA VAL A 89 10.63 -2.04 -12.16
C VAL A 89 11.53 -2.84 -13.08
N VAL A 90 11.35 -4.14 -13.09
CA VAL A 90 12.14 -5.08 -13.92
C VAL A 90 11.24 -6.00 -14.73
N ALA A 91 11.79 -6.54 -15.82
CA ALA A 91 11.14 -7.56 -16.62
C ALA A 91 12.18 -8.60 -17.05
N PRO A 92 11.80 -9.88 -17.20
CA PRO A 92 12.66 -10.86 -17.88
C PRO A 92 13.06 -10.39 -19.27
N ALA A 93 14.24 -10.77 -19.75
CA ALA A 93 14.73 -10.33 -21.07
C ALA A 93 13.75 -10.61 -22.22
N ARG A 94 13.04 -11.75 -22.17
CA ARG A 94 12.00 -12.11 -23.14
C ARG A 94 10.78 -11.18 -23.12
N ASP A 95 10.54 -10.49 -22.03
CA ASP A 95 9.36 -9.62 -21.79
C ASP A 95 9.77 -8.13 -21.83
N ALA A 96 10.89 -7.79 -22.51
CA ALA A 96 11.40 -6.42 -22.62
C ALA A 96 10.38 -5.43 -23.25
N ALA A 97 9.45 -5.93 -24.07
CA ALA A 97 8.38 -5.13 -24.65
C ALA A 97 7.44 -4.55 -23.57
N ASP A 98 7.18 -5.28 -22.49
CA ASP A 98 6.35 -4.81 -21.39
C ASP A 98 7.04 -3.68 -20.62
N LEU A 99 8.37 -3.75 -20.44
CA LEU A 99 9.13 -2.67 -19.83
C LEU A 99 9.07 -1.38 -20.67
N LEU A 100 9.19 -1.51 -21.99
CA LEU A 100 9.06 -0.36 -22.90
C LEU A 100 7.65 0.22 -22.93
N ARG A 101 6.62 -0.64 -22.84
CA ARG A 101 5.23 -0.20 -22.70
C ARG A 101 5.04 0.57 -21.40
N PHE A 102 5.50 0.02 -20.28
CA PHE A 102 5.42 0.65 -18.96
C PHE A 102 6.11 2.02 -18.95
N ALA A 103 7.30 2.12 -19.53
CA ALA A 103 8.04 3.39 -19.67
C ALA A 103 7.26 4.47 -20.41
N ARG A 104 6.48 4.08 -21.46
CA ARG A 104 5.66 5.05 -22.22
C ARG A 104 4.41 5.52 -21.46
N MET A 105 3.95 4.75 -20.48
CA MET A 105 2.74 5.05 -19.70
C MET A 105 3.05 5.76 -18.37
N THR A 106 4.32 5.86 -18.01
CA THR A 106 4.78 6.42 -16.74
C THR A 106 5.78 7.56 -16.96
N GLU A 107 5.97 8.38 -15.94
CA GLU A 107 6.86 9.55 -15.97
C GLU A 107 7.95 9.45 -14.89
N ARG A 108 8.92 10.36 -14.92
CA ARG A 108 9.96 10.57 -13.89
C ARG A 108 10.73 9.30 -13.50
N HIS A 109 10.89 8.38 -14.44
CA HIS A 109 11.75 7.22 -14.30
C HIS A 109 13.09 7.40 -15.00
N GLU A 110 14.06 6.65 -14.54
CA GLU A 110 15.38 6.50 -15.15
C GLU A 110 15.47 5.08 -15.74
N ALA A 111 15.87 4.96 -17.00
CA ALA A 111 16.20 3.67 -17.55
C ALA A 111 17.53 3.18 -16.96
N VAL A 112 17.56 1.99 -16.38
CA VAL A 112 18.70 1.44 -15.67
C VAL A 112 19.23 0.17 -16.33
N THR A 113 20.56 0.03 -16.35
CA THR A 113 21.27 -1.15 -16.85
C THR A 113 21.42 -2.21 -15.76
N ALA A 114 21.88 -3.42 -16.13
CA ALA A 114 22.19 -4.49 -15.19
C ALA A 114 23.15 -4.04 -14.07
N GLN A 115 24.15 -3.23 -14.39
CA GLN A 115 25.09 -2.70 -13.40
C GLN A 115 24.39 -1.74 -12.41
N ALA A 116 23.51 -0.86 -12.91
CA ALA A 116 22.75 0.04 -12.07
C ALA A 116 21.74 -0.72 -11.21
N ILE A 117 21.09 -1.76 -11.74
CA ILE A 117 20.21 -2.65 -10.96
C ILE A 117 21.00 -3.30 -9.81
N ALA A 118 22.18 -3.86 -10.08
CA ALA A 118 23.03 -4.47 -9.05
C ALA A 118 23.50 -3.46 -7.98
N ALA A 119 23.69 -2.18 -8.35
CA ALA A 119 24.01 -1.13 -7.40
C ALA A 119 22.81 -0.71 -6.54
N LEU A 120 21.59 -0.68 -7.12
CA LEU A 120 20.34 -0.37 -6.42
C LEU A 120 19.89 -1.51 -5.50
N GLU A 121 19.94 -2.75 -5.99
CA GLU A 121 19.54 -3.97 -5.31
C GLU A 121 20.56 -5.09 -5.61
N PRO A 122 21.57 -5.26 -4.76
CA PRO A 122 22.65 -6.25 -4.96
C PRO A 122 22.14 -7.69 -5.15
N GLU A 123 21.05 -8.04 -4.50
CA GLU A 123 20.39 -9.36 -4.63
C GLU A 123 19.86 -9.63 -6.05
N LEU A 124 19.63 -8.60 -6.83
CA LEU A 124 19.18 -8.74 -8.23
C LEU A 124 20.33 -8.72 -9.23
N SER A 125 21.58 -8.76 -8.77
CA SER A 125 22.77 -8.78 -9.64
C SER A 125 22.72 -9.95 -10.62
N GLY A 126 22.93 -9.65 -11.91
CA GLY A 126 22.96 -10.66 -12.97
C GLY A 126 21.61 -11.29 -13.33
N ARG A 127 20.52 -10.80 -12.76
CA ARG A 127 19.17 -11.37 -13.00
C ARG A 127 18.39 -10.63 -14.08
N PHE A 128 18.62 -9.35 -14.23
CA PHE A 128 17.91 -8.48 -15.17
C PHE A 128 18.91 -7.59 -15.90
N ASP A 129 18.75 -7.49 -17.23
CA ASP A 129 19.63 -6.67 -18.07
C ASP A 129 19.24 -5.19 -18.05
N ARG A 130 17.96 -4.92 -17.84
CA ARG A 130 17.37 -3.57 -17.90
C ARG A 130 16.22 -3.42 -16.93
N GLY A 131 15.99 -2.19 -16.48
CA GLY A 131 14.87 -1.82 -15.61
C GLY A 131 14.53 -0.36 -15.75
N LEU A 132 13.53 0.06 -14.97
CA LEU A 132 13.18 1.45 -14.76
C LEU A 132 13.27 1.73 -13.25
N PHE A 133 13.93 2.81 -12.89
CA PHE A 133 14.02 3.26 -11.52
C PHE A 133 13.23 4.54 -11.32
N PHE A 134 12.39 4.57 -10.31
CA PHE A 134 11.54 5.71 -9.94
C PHE A 134 12.03 6.30 -8.62
N PRO A 135 13.01 7.23 -8.64
CA PRO A 135 13.73 7.66 -7.42
C PRO A 135 12.84 8.38 -6.41
N GLY A 136 11.78 9.03 -6.87
CA GLY A 136 10.88 9.83 -6.03
C GLY A 136 9.80 9.03 -5.31
N GLU A 137 9.72 7.72 -5.48
CA GLU A 137 8.70 6.88 -4.85
C GLU A 137 9.11 6.43 -3.44
N ALA A 138 8.11 6.04 -2.67
CA ALA A 138 8.26 5.66 -1.28
C ALA A 138 7.48 4.39 -0.93
N HIS A 139 7.74 3.88 0.28
CA HIS A 139 6.91 2.84 0.89
C HIS A 139 6.89 2.99 2.42
N VAL A 140 5.93 2.32 3.04
CA VAL A 140 5.83 2.22 4.50
C VAL A 140 5.50 0.78 4.90
N ALA A 141 5.83 0.39 6.11
CA ALA A 141 5.31 -0.86 6.69
C ALA A 141 3.87 -0.61 7.17
N ALA A 142 2.87 -1.16 6.46
CA ALA A 142 1.46 -0.82 6.62
C ALA A 142 0.97 -0.87 8.08
N SER A 143 1.18 -2.00 8.77
CA SER A 143 0.72 -2.16 10.14
C SER A 143 1.38 -1.18 11.11
N GLN A 144 2.68 -0.92 10.95
CA GLN A 144 3.42 0.03 11.78
C GLN A 144 2.96 1.46 11.53
N ALA A 145 2.75 1.83 10.27
CA ALA A 145 2.27 3.16 9.88
C ALA A 145 0.87 3.45 10.43
N LEU A 146 -0.06 2.48 10.33
CA LEU A 146 -1.41 2.60 10.89
C LEU A 146 -1.39 2.77 12.40
N THR A 147 -0.60 1.94 13.11
CA THR A 147 -0.46 2.04 14.58
C THR A 147 0.10 3.40 14.97
N HIS A 148 1.15 3.85 14.30
CA HIS A 148 1.76 5.15 14.57
C HIS A 148 0.78 6.32 14.34
N LEU A 149 -0.01 6.29 13.25
CA LEU A 149 -1.03 7.30 12.99
C LEU A 149 -2.12 7.28 14.06
N LEU A 150 -2.57 6.11 14.51
CA LEU A 150 -3.55 6.00 15.58
C LEU A 150 -3.02 6.62 16.88
N ASP A 151 -1.77 6.35 17.23
CA ASP A 151 -1.15 6.92 18.44
C ASP A 151 -1.05 8.45 18.32
N LYS A 152 -0.67 8.98 17.16
CA LYS A 152 -0.69 10.43 16.92
C LYS A 152 -2.08 11.04 17.05
N VAL A 153 -3.09 10.39 16.49
CA VAL A 153 -4.49 10.82 16.58
C VAL A 153 -4.93 10.89 18.04
N ARG A 154 -4.60 9.87 18.83
CA ARG A 154 -4.87 9.84 20.27
C ARG A 154 -4.12 10.95 21.04
N ALA A 155 -2.85 11.14 20.73
CA ALA A 155 -2.02 12.20 21.35
C ALA A 155 -2.55 13.61 21.08
N LEU A 156 -3.28 13.80 19.98
CA LEU A 156 -3.97 15.06 19.65
C LEU A 156 -5.33 15.24 20.37
N GLY A 157 -5.69 14.31 21.27
CA GLY A 157 -6.93 14.39 22.06
C GLY A 157 -8.18 13.90 21.32
N THR A 158 -8.03 13.17 20.20
CA THR A 158 -9.15 12.54 19.51
C THR A 158 -9.76 11.44 20.40
N ILE A 159 -11.08 11.45 20.55
CA ILE A 159 -11.82 10.36 21.18
C ILE A 159 -11.84 9.18 20.21
N THR A 160 -11.28 8.03 20.61
CA THR A 160 -11.26 6.82 19.77
C THR A 160 -12.13 5.74 20.42
N GLU A 161 -13.12 5.24 19.68
CA GLU A 161 -14.05 4.21 20.13
C GLU A 161 -13.92 2.98 19.22
N PHE A 162 -13.67 1.82 19.81
CA PHE A 162 -13.55 0.54 19.10
C PHE A 162 -14.60 -0.45 19.62
N GLY A 163 -15.05 -1.35 18.76
CA GLY A 163 -16.04 -2.37 19.11
C GLY A 163 -17.48 -1.88 19.07
N HIS A 164 -17.73 -0.73 18.47
CA HIS A 164 -19.06 -0.14 18.39
C HIS A 164 -19.41 0.25 16.96
N PRO A 165 -20.66 0.00 16.50
CA PRO A 165 -21.13 0.57 15.26
C PRO A 165 -21.11 2.10 15.35
N PHE A 166 -20.97 2.75 14.20
CA PHE A 166 -21.01 4.21 14.17
C PHE A 166 -22.45 4.70 14.43
N GLU A 167 -22.56 5.60 15.41
CA GLU A 167 -23.78 6.35 15.71
C GLU A 167 -23.46 7.83 15.82
N ARG A 168 -24.24 8.69 15.16
CA ARG A 168 -24.12 10.16 15.30
C ARG A 168 -24.66 10.61 16.66
N ARG A 169 -23.89 11.41 17.39
CA ARG A 169 -24.25 11.92 18.74
C ARG A 169 -24.37 13.44 18.76
N GLY A 170 -24.85 14.04 17.66
CA GLY A 170 -25.01 15.49 17.56
C GLY A 170 -23.76 16.24 17.09
N GLU A 171 -22.77 15.56 16.53
CA GLU A 171 -21.63 16.19 15.88
C GLU A 171 -22.10 17.04 14.68
N ASP A 172 -21.40 18.15 14.47
CA ASP A 172 -21.74 19.09 13.38
C ASP A 172 -21.46 18.46 12.00
N ILE A 173 -20.36 17.68 11.89
CA ILE A 173 -19.90 17.06 10.65
C ILE A 173 -19.71 15.56 10.89
N VAL A 174 -20.12 14.76 9.90
CA VAL A 174 -19.82 13.32 9.85
C VAL A 174 -19.02 13.03 8.58
N ILE A 175 -17.91 12.30 8.74
CA ILE A 175 -17.08 11.83 7.63
C ILE A 175 -17.14 10.31 7.61
N ASP A 176 -17.66 9.74 6.52
CA ASP A 176 -17.74 8.29 6.34
C ASP A 176 -16.46 7.76 5.69
N CYS A 177 -15.71 6.95 6.45
CA CYS A 177 -14.48 6.28 6.05
C CYS A 177 -14.56 4.76 6.23
N ARG A 178 -15.76 4.18 6.24
CA ARG A 178 -16.01 2.76 6.49
C ARG A 178 -15.54 1.83 5.35
N GLY A 179 -15.07 2.36 4.22
CA GLY A 179 -14.73 1.54 3.05
C GLY A 179 -15.93 0.72 2.59
N LEU A 180 -15.75 -0.59 2.35
CA LEU A 180 -16.87 -1.47 1.96
C LEU A 180 -18.00 -1.56 3.00
N GLY A 181 -17.73 -1.23 4.26
CA GLY A 181 -18.77 -1.13 5.28
C GLY A 181 -19.82 -0.04 5.03
N ALA A 182 -19.59 0.87 4.06
CA ALA A 182 -20.54 1.88 3.62
C ALA A 182 -21.47 1.41 2.49
N GLN A 183 -21.34 0.18 2.03
CA GLN A 183 -22.04 -0.33 0.83
C GLN A 183 -23.55 -0.29 0.96
N SER A 184 -24.11 -0.49 2.17
CA SER A 184 -25.55 -0.34 2.41
C SER A 184 -26.07 1.05 2.11
N ASP A 185 -25.23 2.08 2.31
CA ASP A 185 -25.58 3.48 2.10
C ASP A 185 -25.13 3.99 0.72
N LEU A 186 -24.22 3.25 0.08
CA LEU A 186 -23.64 3.54 -1.23
C LEU A 186 -23.76 2.31 -2.15
N PRO A 187 -24.94 2.05 -2.74
CA PRO A 187 -25.17 0.84 -3.53
C PRO A 187 -24.29 0.71 -4.79
N SER A 188 -23.70 1.81 -5.26
CA SER A 188 -22.76 1.82 -6.38
C SER A 188 -21.34 1.38 -5.98
N LEU A 189 -21.04 1.31 -4.69
CA LEU A 189 -19.74 0.87 -4.18
C LEU A 189 -19.58 -0.64 -4.40
N ARG A 190 -18.52 -1.02 -5.11
CA ARG A 190 -18.17 -2.41 -5.37
C ARG A 190 -16.80 -2.74 -4.81
N GLY A 191 -16.68 -3.94 -4.26
CA GLY A 191 -15.40 -4.49 -3.85
C GLY A 191 -14.69 -5.20 -5.00
N VAL A 192 -13.38 -5.11 -5.00
CA VAL A 192 -12.49 -5.93 -5.84
C VAL A 192 -11.56 -6.67 -4.91
N ARG A 193 -11.50 -7.98 -5.04
CA ARG A 193 -10.65 -8.83 -4.23
C ARG A 193 -9.20 -8.74 -4.69
N GLY A 194 -8.30 -8.34 -3.79
CA GLY A 194 -6.87 -8.32 -4.00
C GLY A 194 -6.17 -9.28 -3.04
N GLU A 195 -5.60 -10.37 -3.56
CA GLU A 195 -4.88 -11.34 -2.75
C GLU A 195 -3.39 -11.01 -2.72
N ARG A 196 -2.78 -11.18 -1.57
CA ARG A 196 -1.36 -10.93 -1.30
C ARG A 196 -0.83 -11.99 -0.35
N VAL A 197 0.46 -12.23 -0.43
CA VAL A 197 1.16 -13.16 0.46
C VAL A 197 2.18 -12.37 1.28
N LEU A 198 2.22 -12.59 2.58
CA LEU A 198 3.30 -12.13 3.43
C LEU A 198 4.32 -13.26 3.51
N VAL A 199 5.53 -12.99 3.05
CA VAL A 199 6.64 -13.96 3.13
C VAL A 199 7.74 -13.42 4.01
N GLN A 200 8.46 -14.33 4.68
CA GLN A 200 9.64 -14.00 5.44
C GLN A 200 10.84 -14.79 4.88
N SER A 201 11.87 -14.07 4.47
CA SER A 201 13.13 -14.62 3.98
C SER A 201 14.31 -14.12 4.81
N ARG A 202 15.28 -15.00 5.04
CA ARG A 202 16.58 -14.65 5.63
C ARG A 202 17.66 -14.47 4.57
N ASP A 203 17.39 -14.97 3.38
CA ASP A 203 18.37 -15.11 2.28
C ASP A 203 18.18 -14.06 1.18
N VAL A 204 17.15 -13.20 1.31
CA VAL A 204 16.89 -12.08 0.38
C VAL A 204 16.80 -10.79 1.17
N THR A 205 17.53 -9.78 0.73
CA THR A 205 17.50 -8.44 1.32
C THR A 205 17.21 -7.41 0.24
N LEU A 206 15.93 -7.08 0.06
CA LEU A 206 15.52 -5.96 -0.79
C LEU A 206 15.33 -4.71 0.06
N SER A 207 15.87 -3.59 -0.40
CA SER A 207 15.80 -2.31 0.31
C SER A 207 14.61 -1.44 -0.11
N ARG A 208 14.02 -1.73 -1.26
CA ARG A 208 12.93 -0.97 -1.89
C ARG A 208 11.89 -1.87 -2.52
N PRO A 209 10.70 -1.33 -2.86
CA PRO A 209 9.74 -2.04 -3.68
C PRO A 209 10.33 -2.43 -5.03
N VAL A 210 10.14 -3.68 -5.42
CA VAL A 210 10.50 -4.19 -6.74
C VAL A 210 9.23 -4.67 -7.45
N ARG A 211 8.93 -4.12 -8.64
CA ARG A 211 7.85 -4.61 -9.51
C ARG A 211 8.46 -5.51 -10.60
N LEU A 212 7.97 -6.71 -10.68
CA LEU A 212 8.28 -7.63 -11.77
C LEU A 212 7.13 -7.59 -12.79
N LEU A 213 7.41 -7.06 -13.97
CA LEU A 213 6.48 -7.15 -15.08
C LEU A 213 6.55 -8.56 -15.65
N HIS A 214 5.44 -9.25 -15.60
CA HIS A 214 5.32 -10.61 -16.08
C HIS A 214 4.00 -10.78 -16.83
N PRO A 215 3.97 -11.38 -18.05
CA PRO A 215 2.80 -11.41 -18.92
C PRO A 215 1.56 -12.06 -18.31
N ARG A 216 1.76 -13.06 -17.43
CA ARG A 216 0.64 -13.75 -16.78
C ARG A 216 0.24 -13.09 -15.47
N GLN A 217 1.22 -12.74 -14.66
CA GLN A 217 1.00 -12.25 -13.29
C GLN A 217 2.12 -11.26 -12.93
N PRO A 218 1.94 -9.98 -13.25
CA PRO A 218 2.82 -8.96 -12.72
C PRO A 218 2.67 -8.90 -11.20
N ILE A 219 3.79 -8.73 -10.51
CA ILE A 219 3.80 -8.62 -9.05
C ILE A 219 4.60 -7.41 -8.59
N TYR A 220 4.39 -7.07 -7.35
CA TYR A 220 5.33 -6.27 -6.57
C TYR A 220 5.80 -7.07 -5.34
N VAL A 221 7.03 -6.84 -4.93
CA VAL A 221 7.61 -7.31 -3.66
C VAL A 221 8.02 -6.09 -2.87
N VAL A 222 7.40 -5.90 -1.70
CA VAL A 222 7.57 -4.68 -0.90
C VAL A 222 8.10 -5.03 0.49
N PRO A 223 9.28 -4.47 0.88
CA PRO A 223 9.84 -4.69 2.20
C PRO A 223 8.89 -4.16 3.30
N GLN A 224 8.78 -4.94 4.40
CA GLN A 224 8.01 -4.58 5.59
C GLN A 224 8.89 -4.53 6.86
N GLY A 225 10.20 -4.64 6.69
CA GLY A 225 11.16 -4.76 7.77
C GLY A 225 11.36 -6.20 8.25
N ASP A 226 12.48 -6.46 8.91
CA ASP A 226 12.82 -7.75 9.54
C ASP A 226 12.78 -8.95 8.59
N GLY A 227 13.17 -8.78 7.33
CA GLY A 227 13.15 -9.83 6.31
C GLY A 227 11.74 -10.23 5.86
N ARG A 228 10.72 -9.44 6.18
CA ARG A 228 9.34 -9.66 5.74
C ARG A 228 9.04 -8.86 4.48
N TYR A 229 8.30 -9.48 3.57
CA TYR A 229 7.90 -8.89 2.30
C TYR A 229 6.43 -9.16 2.01
N VAL A 230 5.72 -8.16 1.52
CA VAL A 230 4.40 -8.37 0.90
C VAL A 230 4.61 -8.60 -0.59
N VAL A 231 4.15 -9.75 -1.07
CA VAL A 231 4.08 -10.12 -2.49
C VAL A 231 2.65 -9.96 -2.96
N GLY A 232 2.41 -9.17 -3.97
CA GLY A 232 1.07 -8.91 -4.50
C GLY A 232 1.06 -8.43 -5.96
N ALA A 233 -0.07 -8.31 -6.52
CA ALA A 233 -1.34 -8.77 -6.03
C ALA A 233 -2.15 -9.43 -7.16
N SER A 234 -3.07 -10.29 -6.78
CA SER A 234 -4.15 -10.63 -7.71
C SER A 234 -5.17 -9.48 -7.79
N VAL A 235 -5.87 -9.40 -8.90
CA VAL A 235 -7.03 -8.53 -9.08
C VAL A 235 -8.18 -9.42 -9.56
N ILE A 236 -9.16 -9.64 -8.70
CA ILE A 236 -10.28 -10.54 -8.98
C ILE A 236 -11.57 -9.74 -8.86
N GLU A 237 -12.34 -9.67 -9.96
CA GLU A 237 -13.64 -8.98 -10.03
C GLU A 237 -14.73 -9.76 -9.28
N ARG A 238 -14.48 -10.01 -8.00
CA ARG A 238 -15.40 -10.68 -7.05
C ARG A 238 -15.34 -9.97 -5.71
N GLU A 239 -16.44 -10.00 -5.01
CA GLU A 239 -16.56 -9.46 -3.66
C GLU A 239 -16.89 -10.61 -2.71
N ASP A 240 -15.85 -11.21 -2.16
CA ASP A 240 -15.94 -12.28 -1.15
C ASP A 240 -14.72 -12.26 -0.22
N ASP A 241 -14.89 -12.90 0.94
CA ASP A 241 -13.84 -13.09 1.95
C ASP A 241 -13.34 -14.55 1.96
N ASP A 242 -13.52 -15.29 0.87
CA ASP A 242 -13.07 -16.68 0.77
C ASP A 242 -11.54 -16.79 0.93
N PRO A 243 -11.02 -17.93 1.40
CA PRO A 243 -9.58 -18.17 1.42
C PRO A 243 -8.94 -18.04 0.04
N MET A 244 -7.65 -17.69 0.01
CA MET A 244 -6.88 -17.62 -1.24
C MET A 244 -6.95 -18.93 -2.02
N THR A 245 -7.15 -18.82 -3.34
CA THR A 245 -7.19 -20.00 -4.19
C THR A 245 -5.79 -20.58 -4.40
N LEU A 246 -5.68 -21.88 -4.66
CA LEU A 246 -4.44 -22.53 -5.06
C LEU A 246 -3.79 -21.84 -6.26
N LYS A 247 -4.62 -21.43 -7.25
CA LYS A 247 -4.14 -20.72 -8.45
C LYS A 247 -3.46 -19.42 -8.07
N SER A 248 -4.11 -18.57 -7.28
CA SER A 248 -3.55 -17.28 -6.85
C SER A 248 -2.26 -17.46 -6.05
N ALA A 249 -2.23 -18.44 -5.14
CA ALA A 249 -1.03 -18.75 -4.37
C ALA A 249 0.14 -19.15 -5.28
N LEU A 250 -0.09 -20.06 -6.24
CA LEU A 250 0.93 -20.50 -7.20
C LEU A 250 1.41 -19.35 -8.09
N ASP A 251 0.50 -18.50 -8.56
CA ASP A 251 0.83 -17.37 -9.42
C ASP A 251 1.71 -16.35 -8.67
N LEU A 252 1.35 -15.98 -7.44
CA LEU A 252 2.10 -15.00 -6.64
C LEU A 252 3.46 -15.55 -6.18
N LEU A 253 3.47 -16.77 -5.60
CA LEU A 253 4.70 -17.39 -5.11
C LEU A 253 5.65 -17.76 -6.25
N GLY A 254 5.11 -18.26 -7.37
CA GLY A 254 5.89 -18.55 -8.57
C GLY A 254 6.54 -17.30 -9.17
N SER A 255 5.84 -16.16 -9.16
CA SER A 255 6.40 -14.89 -9.63
C SER A 255 7.44 -14.32 -8.66
N ALA A 256 7.26 -14.50 -7.34
CA ALA A 256 8.28 -14.16 -6.35
C ALA A 256 9.56 -15.00 -6.53
N TYR A 257 9.40 -16.30 -6.77
CA TYR A 257 10.51 -17.20 -7.09
C TYR A 257 11.22 -16.81 -8.40
N ALA A 258 10.47 -16.37 -9.41
CA ALA A 258 11.03 -15.88 -10.67
C ALA A 258 11.79 -14.56 -10.48
N LEU A 259 11.36 -13.69 -9.58
CA LEU A 259 12.11 -12.49 -9.21
C LEU A 259 13.44 -12.85 -8.55
N HIS A 260 13.40 -13.69 -7.52
CA HIS A 260 14.61 -14.17 -6.85
C HIS A 260 14.44 -15.62 -6.32
N PRO A 261 15.28 -16.60 -6.73
CA PRO A 261 15.11 -18.01 -6.36
C PRO A 261 15.14 -18.28 -4.87
N ALA A 262 15.88 -17.49 -4.09
CA ALA A 262 15.92 -17.67 -2.63
C ALA A 262 14.57 -17.38 -1.93
N PHE A 263 13.59 -16.77 -2.62
CA PHE A 263 12.23 -16.76 -2.11
C PHE A 263 11.56 -18.14 -2.05
N GLY A 264 12.15 -19.13 -2.74
CA GLY A 264 11.68 -20.52 -2.62
C GLY A 264 11.84 -21.11 -1.22
N GLU A 265 12.78 -20.59 -0.44
CA GLU A 265 13.03 -21.00 0.95
C GLU A 265 12.37 -20.07 1.98
N ALA A 266 11.61 -19.07 1.53
CA ALA A 266 10.89 -18.18 2.42
C ALA A 266 9.69 -18.88 3.07
N SER A 267 9.43 -18.57 4.33
CA SER A 267 8.19 -18.98 4.99
C SER A 267 7.03 -18.07 4.57
N VAL A 268 5.81 -18.63 4.58
CA VAL A 268 4.56 -17.97 4.16
C VAL A 268 3.62 -17.84 5.35
#